data_00d6bbf49969cade9e3a5d25f5701e13
#
_entry.id   00d6bbf49969cade9e3a5d25f5701e13
#
_cell.length_a   1.000
_cell.length_b   1.000
_cell.length_c   1.000
_cell.angle_alpha   90.00
_cell.angle_beta   90.00
_cell.angle_gamma   90.00
#
_symmetry.space_group_name_H-M   'P 1'
#
loop_
_entity.id
_entity.type
_entity.pdbx_description
1 polymer ?
#
loop_
_entity_poly.entity_id
_entity_poly.type
_entity_poly.pdbx_seq_one_letter_code
_entity_poly.pdbx_strand_id
1 'polypeptide(L)'
;HGEWNTEPINGMTVYYCDVKFERLPLRFLTAFNPDGKVNTIRFVPVPPEKTTPPTTSVQDKIKETDIQVCTGNFKLPGTLTLPKNGKDLPVVILVHGSGASDRDETVGANKPFRDLAYGLAERGIAVIRYDKRTKVYGADSAPAGKEITFDEESVDDALSAIKLARSIPTINPERIYILGHSLGGTLAPRIAQRSDKVPAGIILLAGAARPLEDLFISQVKFLASAL
;
A
#
# COMPACT_ATOMS: atom_id res chain seq x y z
N HIS A 1 -7.13 34.98 -3.05
CA HIS A 1 -6.52 34.69 -4.34
C HIS A 1 -5.15 34.06 -4.04
N GLY A 2 -4.98 32.74 -4.31
CA GLY A 2 -3.73 32.04 -4.15
C GLY A 2 -2.79 32.32 -5.32
N GLU A 3 -1.48 32.18 -5.10
CA GLU A 3 -0.48 32.21 -6.17
C GLU A 3 -0.59 30.93 -7.01
N TRP A 4 -0.41 31.07 -8.31
CA TRP A 4 -0.36 29.94 -9.23
C TRP A 4 1.04 29.33 -9.23
N ASN A 5 1.08 28.03 -9.10
CA ASN A 5 2.29 27.23 -9.16
C ASN A 5 2.18 26.19 -10.27
N THR A 6 3.31 25.63 -10.68
CA THR A 6 3.37 24.56 -11.68
C THR A 6 4.21 23.40 -11.19
N GLU A 7 3.80 22.19 -11.56
CA GLU A 7 4.51 20.95 -11.26
C GLU A 7 4.45 20.01 -12.46
N PRO A 8 5.58 19.39 -12.88
CA PRO A 8 5.56 18.36 -13.91
C PRO A 8 5.03 17.04 -13.33
N ILE A 9 3.95 16.50 -13.92
CA ILE A 9 3.38 15.20 -13.54
C ILE A 9 3.15 14.39 -14.81
N ASN A 10 3.76 13.22 -14.90
CA ASN A 10 3.62 12.29 -16.05
C ASN A 10 3.82 12.94 -17.41
N GLY A 11 4.80 13.85 -17.53
CA GLY A 11 5.11 14.54 -18.79
C GLY A 11 4.18 15.70 -19.14
N MET A 12 3.21 16.02 -18.30
CA MET A 12 2.34 17.20 -18.43
C MET A 12 2.69 18.25 -17.38
N THR A 13 2.49 19.53 -17.74
CA THR A 13 2.57 20.60 -16.76
C THR A 13 1.20 20.76 -16.09
N VAL A 14 1.17 20.53 -14.78
CA VAL A 14 0.00 20.75 -13.95
C VAL A 14 0.11 22.13 -13.30
N TYR A 15 -0.90 22.93 -13.45
CA TYR A 15 -1.04 24.24 -12.79
C TYR A 15 -1.89 24.06 -11.56
N TYR A 16 -1.50 24.66 -10.43
CA TYR A 16 -2.31 24.59 -9.23
C TYR A 16 -2.28 25.90 -8.43
N CYS A 17 -3.35 26.14 -7.69
CA CYS A 17 -3.41 27.17 -6.66
C CYS A 17 -4.18 26.65 -5.44
N ASP A 18 -3.77 27.08 -4.25
CA ASP A 18 -4.47 26.75 -3.02
C ASP A 18 -5.59 27.76 -2.78
N VAL A 19 -6.80 27.23 -2.62
CA VAL A 19 -8.02 28.01 -2.45
C VAL A 19 -8.58 27.76 -1.04
N LYS A 20 -8.80 28.82 -0.30
CA LYS A 20 -9.38 28.73 1.04
C LYS A 20 -10.90 28.80 0.94
N PHE A 21 -11.56 27.70 1.24
CA PHE A 21 -13.00 27.62 1.43
C PHE A 21 -13.36 27.79 2.91
N GLU A 22 -14.62 28.07 3.22
CA GLU A 22 -15.07 28.30 4.60
C GLU A 22 -14.78 27.12 5.53
N ARG A 23 -14.89 25.89 5.04
CA ARG A 23 -14.78 24.66 5.85
C ARG A 23 -13.42 23.98 5.76
N LEU A 24 -12.74 24.08 4.60
CA LEU A 24 -11.40 23.50 4.46
C LEU A 24 -10.65 24.11 3.26
N PRO A 25 -9.31 24.22 3.32
CA PRO A 25 -8.53 24.63 2.18
C PRO A 25 -8.46 23.49 1.16
N LEU A 26 -8.65 23.80 -0.12
CA LEU A 26 -8.49 22.87 -1.23
C LEU A 26 -7.49 23.43 -2.24
N ARG A 27 -6.76 22.52 -2.88
CA ARG A 27 -5.91 22.84 -4.02
C ARG A 27 -6.70 22.62 -5.31
N PHE A 28 -6.86 23.67 -6.10
CA PHE A 28 -7.34 23.58 -7.45
C PHE A 28 -6.21 23.15 -8.37
N LEU A 29 -6.43 22.11 -9.18
CA LEU A 29 -5.48 21.59 -10.17
C LEU A 29 -6.09 21.67 -11.55
N THR A 30 -5.30 22.09 -12.52
CA THR A 30 -5.65 22.00 -13.94
C THR A 30 -4.44 21.61 -14.78
N ALA A 31 -4.67 20.84 -15.83
CA ALA A 31 -3.67 20.53 -16.83
C ALA A 31 -4.23 20.73 -18.22
N PHE A 32 -3.36 21.05 -19.16
CA PHE A 32 -3.72 21.25 -20.56
C PHE A 32 -3.05 20.18 -21.42
N ASN A 33 -3.73 19.79 -22.49
CA ASN A 33 -3.14 18.97 -23.53
C ASN A 33 -2.22 19.81 -24.43
N PRO A 34 -1.47 19.20 -25.37
CA PRO A 34 -0.61 19.92 -26.30
C PRO A 34 -1.35 20.96 -27.20
N ASP A 35 -2.67 20.76 -27.42
CA ASP A 35 -3.50 21.68 -28.20
C ASP A 35 -4.01 22.86 -27.36
N GLY A 36 -3.58 23.00 -26.11
CA GLY A 36 -4.00 24.07 -25.20
C GLY A 36 -5.41 23.91 -24.62
N LYS A 37 -6.04 22.75 -24.80
CA LYS A 37 -7.36 22.46 -24.20
C LYS A 37 -7.20 21.88 -22.81
N VAL A 38 -8.15 22.20 -21.92
CA VAL A 38 -8.18 21.66 -20.57
C VAL A 38 -8.32 20.13 -20.62
N ASN A 39 -7.36 19.45 -20.03
CA ASN A 39 -7.34 18.00 -19.90
C ASN A 39 -7.92 17.54 -18.56
N THR A 40 -7.61 18.28 -17.49
CA THR A 40 -7.99 17.91 -16.13
C THR A 40 -8.36 19.14 -15.33
N ILE A 41 -9.45 19.04 -14.56
CA ILE A 41 -9.81 19.96 -13.48
C ILE A 41 -10.10 19.13 -12.23
N ARG A 42 -9.44 19.43 -11.10
CA ARG A 42 -9.68 18.77 -9.81
C ARG A 42 -9.57 19.76 -8.66
N PHE A 43 -10.34 19.47 -7.61
CA PHE A 43 -10.12 20.02 -6.29
C PHE A 43 -9.63 18.86 -5.38
N VAL A 44 -8.49 19.04 -4.77
CA VAL A 44 -7.91 18.06 -3.85
C VAL A 44 -7.58 18.74 -2.52
N PRO A 45 -7.52 18.03 -1.40
CA PRO A 45 -7.00 18.59 -0.16
C PRO A 45 -5.63 19.22 -0.37
N VAL A 46 -5.37 20.39 0.22
CA VAL A 46 -4.00 20.94 0.22
C VAL A 46 -3.09 19.93 0.89
N PRO A 47 -2.03 19.45 0.21
CA PRO A 47 -1.09 18.56 0.85
C PRO A 47 -0.54 19.21 2.11
N PRO A 48 -0.38 18.48 3.23
CA PRO A 48 0.29 19.03 4.39
C PRO A 48 1.68 19.50 3.97
N GLU A 49 2.11 20.62 4.55
CA GLU A 49 3.51 21.05 4.38
C GLU A 49 4.42 19.84 4.61
N LYS A 50 5.42 19.67 3.74
CA LYS A 50 6.40 18.59 3.87
C LYS A 50 7.10 18.75 5.22
N THR A 51 6.49 18.26 6.28
CA THR A 51 7.21 18.02 7.52
C THR A 51 8.19 16.92 7.17
N THR A 52 9.45 17.30 7.03
CA THR A 52 10.55 16.33 6.91
C THR A 52 10.42 15.38 8.09
N PRO A 53 10.16 14.09 7.89
CA PRO A 53 10.14 13.17 9.02
C PRO A 53 11.47 13.31 9.76
N PRO A 54 11.53 13.14 11.06
CA PRO A 54 12.81 13.13 11.80
C PRO A 54 13.66 11.98 11.29
N THR A 55 14.46 12.24 10.29
CA THR A 55 15.14 11.25 9.44
C THR A 55 16.33 10.60 10.16
N THR A 56 16.85 11.20 11.21
CA THR A 56 18.16 10.80 11.77
C THR A 56 18.06 9.76 12.89
N SER A 57 16.93 9.63 13.59
CA SER A 57 16.83 8.72 14.75
C SER A 57 16.26 7.34 14.41
N VAL A 58 15.43 7.22 13.37
CA VAL A 58 14.77 5.96 13.01
C VAL A 58 15.73 5.02 12.29
N GLN A 59 16.50 5.54 11.33
CA GLN A 59 17.48 4.76 10.55
C GLN A 59 18.60 4.17 11.42
N ASP A 60 18.87 4.78 12.56
CA ASP A 60 19.87 4.26 13.50
C ASP A 60 19.37 3.02 14.28
N LYS A 61 18.07 2.82 14.38
CA LYS A 61 17.45 1.73 15.15
C LYS A 61 16.98 0.55 14.30
N ILE A 62 16.78 0.77 13.02
CA ILE A 62 16.25 -0.24 12.10
C ILE A 62 17.29 -0.62 11.02
N LYS A 63 17.05 -1.77 10.40
CA LYS A 63 17.78 -2.25 9.23
C LYS A 63 16.78 -2.67 8.16
N GLU A 64 16.99 -2.21 6.94
CA GLU A 64 16.25 -2.70 5.78
C GLU A 64 17.13 -3.65 4.95
N THR A 65 16.51 -4.69 4.44
CA THR A 65 17.16 -5.68 3.57
C THR A 65 16.22 -5.96 2.41
N ASP A 66 16.73 -5.91 1.20
CA ASP A 66 15.98 -6.31 0.02
C ASP A 66 15.68 -7.80 0.08
N ILE A 67 14.45 -8.15 -0.22
CA ILE A 67 13.95 -9.51 -0.30
C ILE A 67 13.19 -9.72 -1.60
N GLN A 68 12.87 -10.96 -1.90
CA GLN A 68 12.05 -11.32 -3.03
C GLN A 68 10.96 -12.29 -2.59
N VAL A 69 9.70 -11.93 -2.79
CA VAL A 69 8.56 -12.84 -2.60
C VAL A 69 8.33 -13.57 -3.92
N CYS A 70 8.44 -14.90 -3.91
CA CYS A 70 8.36 -15.73 -5.10
C CYS A 70 7.09 -16.59 -5.09
N THR A 71 6.23 -16.40 -6.10
CA THR A 71 5.00 -17.17 -6.30
C THR A 71 5.01 -17.77 -7.69
N GLY A 72 5.33 -19.07 -7.81
CA GLY A 72 5.56 -19.70 -9.10
C GLY A 72 6.68 -18.98 -9.86
N ASN A 73 6.37 -18.48 -11.04
CA ASN A 73 7.32 -17.75 -11.90
C ASN A 73 7.40 -16.25 -11.57
N PHE A 74 6.53 -15.73 -10.70
CA PHE A 74 6.49 -14.31 -10.33
C PHE A 74 7.46 -14.04 -9.19
N LYS A 75 8.31 -13.03 -9.38
CA LYS A 75 9.32 -12.58 -8.42
C LYS A 75 9.02 -11.13 -8.05
N LEU A 76 8.51 -10.93 -6.86
CA LEU A 76 8.07 -9.61 -6.39
C LEU A 76 9.17 -8.99 -5.51
N PRO A 77 9.76 -7.89 -5.93
CA PRO A 77 10.71 -7.15 -5.10
C PRO A 77 10.04 -6.73 -3.79
N GLY A 78 10.76 -6.84 -2.69
CA GLY A 78 10.25 -6.48 -1.37
C GLY A 78 11.35 -5.96 -0.46
N THR A 79 10.94 -5.56 0.73
CA THR A 79 11.83 -5.09 1.80
C THR A 79 11.44 -5.74 3.11
N LEU A 80 12.43 -6.32 3.78
CA LEU A 80 12.35 -6.74 5.16
C LEU A 80 12.93 -5.63 6.04
N THR A 81 12.08 -5.05 6.89
CA THR A 81 12.48 -4.04 7.87
C THR A 81 12.59 -4.71 9.23
N LEU A 82 13.74 -4.60 9.87
CA LEU A 82 14.09 -5.25 11.13
C LEU A 82 14.58 -4.24 12.18
N PRO A 83 14.36 -4.47 13.48
CA PRO A 83 15.18 -3.88 14.53
C PRO A 83 16.65 -4.28 14.33
N LYS A 84 17.62 -3.36 14.51
CA LYS A 84 19.06 -3.63 14.22
C LYS A 84 19.63 -4.87 14.92
N ASN A 85 19.23 -5.14 16.14
CA ASN A 85 19.80 -6.23 16.96
C ASN A 85 18.72 -7.26 17.36
N GLY A 86 17.64 -7.34 16.58
CA GLY A 86 16.52 -8.19 16.90
C GLY A 86 16.81 -9.68 16.66
N LYS A 87 16.34 -10.51 17.58
CA LYS A 87 16.34 -11.99 17.46
C LYS A 87 14.98 -12.49 17.89
N ASP A 88 14.55 -13.62 17.33
CA ASP A 88 13.26 -14.25 17.66
C ASP A 88 12.07 -13.26 17.52
N LEU A 89 12.09 -12.48 16.43
CA LEU A 89 11.18 -11.36 16.24
C LEU A 89 9.80 -11.81 15.77
N PRO A 90 8.71 -11.19 16.26
CA PRO A 90 7.45 -11.24 15.57
C PRO A 90 7.58 -10.51 14.22
N VAL A 91 6.80 -10.92 13.22
CA VAL A 91 6.76 -10.26 11.93
C VAL A 91 5.33 -9.95 11.50
N VAL A 92 5.15 -8.78 10.92
CA VAL A 92 3.91 -8.39 10.25
C VAL A 92 4.15 -8.36 8.75
N ILE A 93 3.30 -9.07 8.00
CA ILE A 93 3.28 -9.04 6.55
C ILE A 93 2.20 -8.07 6.12
N LEU A 94 2.54 -7.04 5.33
CA LEU A 94 1.61 -6.03 4.86
C LEU A 94 1.02 -6.44 3.51
N VAL A 95 -0.31 -6.49 3.44
CA VAL A 95 -1.08 -6.88 2.26
C VAL A 95 -1.89 -5.69 1.76
N HIS A 96 -1.64 -5.29 0.53
CA HIS A 96 -2.16 -4.07 -0.10
C HIS A 96 -3.66 -4.08 -0.33
N GLY A 97 -4.19 -2.88 -0.49
CA GLY A 97 -5.52 -2.64 -1.06
C GLY A 97 -5.61 -2.97 -2.55
N SER A 98 -6.72 -2.60 -3.18
CA SER A 98 -6.94 -2.78 -4.62
C SER A 98 -6.00 -1.89 -5.45
N GLY A 99 -5.70 -2.33 -6.68
CA GLY A 99 -4.86 -1.61 -7.62
C GLY A 99 -3.38 -2.00 -7.59
N ALA A 100 -2.62 -1.45 -8.52
CA ALA A 100 -1.20 -1.75 -8.75
C ALA A 100 -0.31 -0.92 -7.79
N SER A 101 -0.16 -1.39 -6.54
CA SER A 101 0.55 -0.68 -5.48
C SER A 101 2.02 -1.12 -5.35
N ASP A 102 2.90 -0.17 -5.06
CA ASP A 102 4.25 -0.47 -4.63
C ASP A 102 4.27 -0.97 -3.16
N ARG A 103 5.40 -1.46 -2.69
CA ARG A 103 5.60 -1.99 -1.33
C ARG A 103 5.30 -1.00 -0.21
N ASP A 104 5.30 0.29 -0.51
CA ASP A 104 5.03 1.36 0.43
C ASP A 104 3.55 1.78 0.46
N GLU A 105 2.73 1.22 -0.47
CA GLU A 105 1.35 1.62 -0.73
C GLU A 105 1.24 3.13 -0.96
N THR A 106 2.10 3.65 -1.83
CA THR A 106 2.29 5.08 -2.06
C THR A 106 1.03 5.74 -2.62
N VAL A 107 0.54 6.76 -1.92
CA VAL A 107 -0.57 7.63 -2.36
C VAL A 107 -0.13 9.08 -2.27
N GLY A 108 0.16 9.68 -3.40
CA GLY A 108 0.73 11.03 -3.46
C GLY A 108 2.08 11.08 -2.75
N ALA A 109 2.22 11.92 -1.73
CA ALA A 109 3.45 12.03 -0.93
C ALA A 109 3.51 11.02 0.24
N ASN A 110 2.42 10.32 0.53
CA ASN A 110 2.32 9.42 1.68
C ASN A 110 2.78 8.01 1.33
N LYS A 111 3.45 7.37 2.27
CA LYS A 111 3.95 6.00 2.17
C LYS A 111 3.52 5.18 3.41
N PRO A 112 2.22 4.91 3.57
CA PRO A 112 1.67 4.38 4.81
C PRO A 112 2.31 3.05 5.23
N PHE A 113 2.61 2.15 4.30
CA PHE A 113 3.24 0.88 4.64
C PHE A 113 4.71 1.03 5.07
N ARG A 114 5.45 1.97 4.48
CA ARG A 114 6.80 2.30 4.95
C ARG A 114 6.75 2.88 6.37
N ASP A 115 5.85 3.81 6.60
CA ASP A 115 5.73 4.49 7.90
C ASP A 115 5.31 3.51 9.00
N LEU A 116 4.39 2.58 8.69
CA LEU A 116 4.05 1.45 9.56
C LEU A 116 5.26 0.55 9.83
N ALA A 117 6.02 0.21 8.78
CA ALA A 117 7.18 -0.67 8.92
C ALA A 117 8.24 -0.07 9.84
N TYR A 118 8.51 1.21 9.71
CA TYR A 118 9.47 1.91 10.57
C TYR A 118 8.98 1.98 12.02
N GLY A 119 7.73 2.40 12.22
CA GLY A 119 7.15 2.48 13.56
C GLY A 119 7.07 1.14 14.29
N LEU A 120 6.79 0.05 13.58
CA LEU A 120 6.76 -1.30 14.13
C LEU A 120 8.17 -1.82 14.42
N ALA A 121 9.13 -1.60 13.51
CA ALA A 121 10.50 -2.05 13.70
C ALA A 121 11.19 -1.35 14.89
N GLU A 122 10.94 -0.06 15.10
CA GLU A 122 11.39 0.64 16.32
C GLU A 122 10.87 0.01 17.62
N ARG A 123 9.74 -0.71 17.55
CA ARG A 123 9.09 -1.39 18.67
C ARG A 123 9.38 -2.89 18.76
N GLY A 124 10.38 -3.35 18.01
CA GLY A 124 10.81 -4.74 18.08
C GLY A 124 10.00 -5.71 17.20
N ILE A 125 9.29 -5.21 16.20
CA ILE A 125 8.46 -6.01 15.30
C ILE A 125 9.03 -5.92 13.88
N ALA A 126 9.40 -7.05 13.30
CA ALA A 126 9.82 -7.09 11.90
C ALA A 126 8.64 -6.85 10.95
N VAL A 127 8.92 -6.31 9.76
CA VAL A 127 7.88 -6.08 8.75
C VAL A 127 8.36 -6.53 7.38
N ILE A 128 7.50 -7.26 6.67
CA ILE A 128 7.67 -7.60 5.25
C ILE A 128 6.71 -6.77 4.42
N ARG A 129 7.27 -6.05 3.45
CA ARG A 129 6.57 -5.30 2.40
C ARG A 129 7.06 -5.77 1.03
N TYR A 130 6.21 -5.85 0.04
CA TYR A 130 6.58 -6.27 -1.32
C TYR A 130 5.75 -5.52 -2.35
N ASP A 131 6.29 -5.36 -3.56
CA ASP A 131 5.55 -4.73 -4.65
C ASP A 131 4.48 -5.70 -5.15
N LYS A 132 3.26 -5.21 -5.32
CA LYS A 132 2.13 -6.03 -5.77
C LYS A 132 2.39 -6.59 -7.16
N ARG A 133 1.92 -7.79 -7.44
CA ARG A 133 2.10 -8.46 -8.74
C ARG A 133 1.66 -7.58 -9.91
N THR A 134 0.49 -6.95 -9.79
CA THR A 134 -0.05 -6.03 -10.79
C THR A 134 0.80 -4.78 -11.01
N LYS A 135 1.60 -4.39 -10.01
CA LYS A 135 2.58 -3.30 -10.14
C LYS A 135 3.80 -3.74 -10.93
N VAL A 136 4.30 -4.96 -10.68
CA VAL A 136 5.55 -5.45 -11.27
C VAL A 136 5.34 -5.93 -12.70
N TYR A 137 4.25 -6.64 -12.97
CA TYR A 137 4.02 -7.33 -14.23
C TYR A 137 2.90 -6.72 -15.08
N GLY A 138 2.10 -5.79 -14.54
CA GLY A 138 1.02 -5.14 -15.30
C GLY A 138 0.05 -6.17 -15.92
N ALA A 139 -0.08 -6.14 -17.24
CA ALA A 139 -0.95 -7.06 -17.99
C ALA A 139 -0.52 -8.53 -17.90
N ASP A 140 0.77 -8.81 -17.63
CA ASP A 140 1.33 -10.15 -17.51
C ASP A 140 1.21 -10.72 -16.09
N SER A 141 0.39 -10.12 -15.24
CA SER A 141 0.19 -10.55 -13.84
C SER A 141 -0.57 -11.86 -13.68
N ALA A 142 -1.37 -12.24 -14.67
CA ALA A 142 -2.08 -13.51 -14.70
C ALA A 142 -1.23 -14.61 -15.34
N PRO A 143 -1.42 -15.90 -14.97
CA PRO A 143 -0.90 -17.00 -15.73
C PRO A 143 -1.41 -16.96 -17.18
N ALA A 144 -0.57 -17.41 -18.13
CA ALA A 144 -0.92 -17.37 -19.55
C ALA A 144 -2.32 -17.98 -19.83
N GLY A 145 -3.17 -17.21 -20.52
CA GLY A 145 -4.51 -17.63 -20.90
C GLY A 145 -5.56 -17.60 -19.77
N LYS A 146 -5.24 -16.98 -18.63
CA LYS A 146 -6.18 -16.81 -17.51
C LYS A 146 -6.40 -15.33 -17.18
N GLU A 147 -7.58 -15.04 -16.66
CA GLU A 147 -7.84 -13.75 -16.02
C GLU A 147 -7.26 -13.74 -14.61
N ILE A 148 -6.84 -12.57 -14.14
CA ILE A 148 -6.35 -12.40 -12.77
C ILE A 148 -7.56 -12.36 -11.83
N THR A 149 -7.53 -13.18 -10.78
CA THR A 149 -8.49 -13.15 -9.69
C THR A 149 -7.85 -12.59 -8.42
N PHE A 150 -8.63 -12.42 -7.36
CA PHE A 150 -8.09 -12.01 -6.06
C PHE A 150 -7.08 -13.01 -5.49
N ASP A 151 -7.16 -14.26 -5.91
CA ASP A 151 -6.19 -15.28 -5.49
C ASP A 151 -4.81 -14.98 -6.07
N GLU A 152 -4.72 -14.80 -7.38
CA GLU A 152 -3.46 -14.45 -8.03
C GLU A 152 -3.00 -13.04 -7.65
N GLU A 153 -3.94 -12.08 -7.58
CA GLU A 153 -3.59 -10.68 -7.31
C GLU A 153 -2.98 -10.46 -5.93
N SER A 154 -3.45 -11.19 -4.90
CA SER A 154 -3.11 -10.87 -3.52
C SER A 154 -2.89 -12.10 -2.62
N VAL A 155 -3.73 -13.14 -2.73
CA VAL A 155 -3.72 -14.25 -1.75
C VAL A 155 -2.47 -15.11 -1.91
N ASP A 156 -2.14 -15.53 -3.12
CA ASP A 156 -1.01 -16.43 -3.38
C ASP A 156 0.33 -15.78 -3.06
N ASP A 157 0.46 -14.47 -3.33
CA ASP A 157 1.66 -13.71 -3.01
C ASP A 157 1.82 -13.50 -1.49
N ALA A 158 0.72 -13.25 -0.78
CA ALA A 158 0.74 -13.18 0.67
C ALA A 158 1.10 -14.53 1.33
N LEU A 159 0.60 -15.65 0.79
CA LEU A 159 1.00 -17.00 1.23
C LEU A 159 2.49 -17.25 0.99
N SER A 160 3.03 -16.80 -0.12
CA SER A 160 4.46 -16.88 -0.42
C SER A 160 5.28 -16.00 0.53
N ALA A 161 4.80 -14.81 0.88
CA ALA A 161 5.44 -13.95 1.88
C ALA A 161 5.45 -14.58 3.28
N ILE A 162 4.37 -15.30 3.66
CA ILE A 162 4.32 -16.08 4.91
C ILE A 162 5.37 -17.19 4.91
N LYS A 163 5.51 -17.94 3.79
CA LYS A 163 6.53 -18.99 3.65
C LYS A 163 7.94 -18.40 3.74
N LEU A 164 8.17 -17.26 3.08
CA LEU A 164 9.44 -16.53 3.17
C LEU A 164 9.73 -16.12 4.62
N ALA A 165 8.77 -15.53 5.33
CA ALA A 165 8.93 -15.11 6.72
C ALA A 165 9.40 -16.27 7.63
N ARG A 166 8.82 -17.47 7.45
CA ARG A 166 9.20 -18.67 8.21
C ARG A 166 10.61 -19.15 7.94
N SER A 167 11.19 -18.81 6.79
CA SER A 167 12.56 -19.20 6.43
C SER A 167 13.64 -18.24 6.94
N ILE A 168 13.24 -17.07 7.48
CA ILE A 168 14.18 -16.05 7.94
C ILE A 168 14.62 -16.36 9.39
N PRO A 169 15.92 -16.62 9.64
CA PRO A 169 16.38 -17.09 10.95
C PRO A 169 16.14 -16.14 12.12
N THR A 170 15.99 -14.83 11.86
CA THR A 170 15.73 -13.82 12.89
C THR A 170 14.25 -13.69 13.26
N ILE A 171 13.36 -14.33 12.48
CA ILE A 171 11.91 -14.30 12.69
C ILE A 171 11.47 -15.52 13.49
N ASN A 172 10.59 -15.29 14.45
CA ASN A 172 9.89 -16.37 15.14
C ASN A 172 8.77 -16.94 14.25
N PRO A 173 8.85 -18.20 13.80
CA PRO A 173 7.87 -18.77 12.87
C PRO A 173 6.47 -18.94 13.48
N GLU A 174 6.35 -18.88 14.81
CA GLU A 174 5.07 -18.93 15.53
C GLU A 174 4.42 -17.54 15.68
N ARG A 175 5.15 -16.47 15.41
CA ARG A 175 4.71 -15.09 15.66
C ARG A 175 4.62 -14.29 14.37
N ILE A 176 3.95 -14.88 13.36
CA ILE A 176 3.70 -14.25 12.05
C ILE A 176 2.29 -13.70 12.04
N TYR A 177 2.15 -12.43 11.71
CA TYR A 177 0.88 -11.72 11.61
C TYR A 177 0.67 -11.19 10.20
N ILE A 178 -0.59 -11.07 9.78
CA ILE A 178 -0.98 -10.44 8.53
C ILE A 178 -1.68 -9.13 8.87
N LEU A 179 -1.27 -8.03 8.26
CA LEU A 179 -1.99 -6.78 8.27
C LEU A 179 -2.43 -6.47 6.85
N GLY A 180 -3.73 -6.51 6.61
CA GLY A 180 -4.30 -6.19 5.32
C GLY A 180 -5.01 -4.84 5.34
N HIS A 181 -4.77 -4.03 4.31
CA HIS A 181 -5.46 -2.76 4.10
C HIS A 181 -6.51 -2.90 3.00
N SER A 182 -7.70 -2.35 3.20
CA SER A 182 -8.79 -2.32 2.20
C SER A 182 -9.08 -3.71 1.64
N LEU A 183 -8.84 -3.98 0.35
CA LEU A 183 -8.96 -5.32 -0.25
C LEU A 183 -8.10 -6.35 0.50
N GLY A 184 -6.86 -6.02 0.85
CA GLY A 184 -5.99 -6.90 1.65
C GLY A 184 -6.59 -7.22 3.01
N GLY A 185 -7.27 -6.26 3.66
CA GLY A 185 -8.01 -6.46 4.89
C GLY A 185 -9.21 -7.42 4.70
N THR A 186 -9.93 -7.28 3.60
CA THR A 186 -11.03 -8.17 3.23
C THR A 186 -10.53 -9.60 2.97
N LEU A 187 -9.34 -9.74 2.37
CA LEU A 187 -8.76 -11.04 2.02
C LEU A 187 -7.94 -11.68 3.16
N ALA A 188 -7.55 -10.94 4.20
CA ALA A 188 -6.71 -11.45 5.28
C ALA A 188 -7.26 -12.71 5.98
N PRO A 189 -8.58 -12.85 6.25
CA PRO A 189 -9.14 -14.10 6.77
C PRO A 189 -8.95 -15.28 5.82
N ARG A 190 -9.13 -15.06 4.50
CA ARG A 190 -8.95 -16.09 3.46
C ARG A 190 -7.47 -16.51 3.35
N ILE A 191 -6.55 -15.55 3.43
CA ILE A 191 -5.10 -15.83 3.45
C ILE A 191 -4.76 -16.68 4.68
N ALA A 192 -5.25 -16.30 5.85
CA ALA A 192 -5.00 -17.05 7.09
C ALA A 192 -5.54 -18.50 7.01
N GLN A 193 -6.75 -18.68 6.47
CA GLN A 193 -7.38 -19.98 6.30
C GLN A 193 -6.63 -20.87 5.31
N ARG A 194 -6.06 -20.30 4.23
CA ARG A 194 -5.34 -21.05 3.19
C ARG A 194 -3.86 -21.26 3.49
N SER A 195 -3.34 -20.67 4.56
CA SER A 195 -1.96 -20.87 4.98
C SER A 195 -1.76 -22.29 5.53
N ASP A 196 -0.68 -22.98 5.13
CA ASP A 196 -0.32 -24.31 5.63
C ASP A 196 -0.27 -24.38 7.16
N LYS A 197 0.13 -23.29 7.79
CA LYS A 197 0.06 -23.06 9.23
C LYS A 197 -0.58 -21.68 9.45
N VAL A 198 -1.65 -21.67 10.24
CA VAL A 198 -2.39 -20.45 10.53
C VAL A 198 -1.46 -19.39 11.15
N PRO A 199 -1.45 -18.15 10.68
CA PRO A 199 -0.74 -17.05 11.31
C PRO A 199 -1.20 -16.82 12.75
N ALA A 200 -0.32 -16.22 13.58
CA ALA A 200 -0.63 -15.91 14.97
C ALA A 200 -1.78 -14.89 15.13
N GLY A 201 -2.04 -14.10 14.10
CA GLY A 201 -3.18 -13.18 14.07
C GLY A 201 -3.30 -12.43 12.75
N ILE A 202 -4.45 -11.78 12.58
CA ILE A 202 -4.74 -10.88 11.45
C ILE A 202 -5.15 -9.51 11.97
N ILE A 203 -4.77 -8.47 11.24
CA ILE A 203 -5.12 -7.07 11.52
C ILE A 203 -5.81 -6.54 10.28
N LEU A 204 -7.02 -6.02 10.44
CA LEU A 204 -7.86 -5.54 9.35
C LEU A 204 -7.92 -4.01 9.39
N LEU A 205 -7.28 -3.36 8.43
CA LEU A 205 -7.38 -1.91 8.23
C LEU A 205 -8.36 -1.64 7.09
N ALA A 206 -9.52 -1.06 7.43
CA ALA A 206 -10.58 -0.72 6.48
C ALA A 206 -11.01 -1.89 5.58
N GLY A 207 -10.93 -3.14 6.07
CA GLY A 207 -11.43 -4.32 5.38
C GLY A 207 -12.95 -4.35 5.34
N ALA A 208 -13.53 -4.78 4.22
CA ALA A 208 -14.98 -4.92 4.09
C ALA A 208 -15.49 -6.12 4.92
N ALA A 209 -16.50 -5.85 5.74
CA ALA A 209 -17.23 -6.89 6.49
C ALA A 209 -18.50 -7.37 5.76
N ARG A 210 -18.74 -6.90 4.54
CA ARG A 210 -19.86 -7.22 3.67
C ARG A 210 -19.36 -7.64 2.31
N PRO A 211 -20.17 -8.33 1.47
CA PRO A 211 -19.84 -8.57 0.07
C PRO A 211 -19.43 -7.27 -0.63
N LEU A 212 -18.43 -7.33 -1.50
CA LEU A 212 -17.88 -6.14 -2.18
C LEU A 212 -18.95 -5.48 -3.06
N GLU A 213 -19.84 -6.24 -3.66
CA GLU A 213 -20.96 -5.76 -4.48
C GLU A 213 -21.88 -4.84 -3.66
N ASP A 214 -22.24 -5.25 -2.45
CA ASP A 214 -23.06 -4.45 -1.55
C ASP A 214 -22.35 -3.18 -1.09
N LEU A 215 -21.03 -3.28 -0.88
CA LEU A 215 -20.21 -2.14 -0.51
C LEU A 215 -20.16 -1.10 -1.65
N PHE A 216 -19.92 -1.53 -2.89
CA PHE A 216 -19.90 -0.64 -4.04
C PHE A 216 -21.23 0.07 -4.25
N ILE A 217 -22.35 -0.68 -4.18
CA ILE A 217 -23.69 -0.09 -4.29
C ILE A 217 -23.93 0.96 -3.20
N SER A 218 -23.53 0.66 -1.96
CA SER A 218 -23.67 1.58 -0.83
C SER A 218 -22.84 2.84 -1.01
N GLN A 219 -21.60 2.72 -1.49
CA GLN A 219 -20.71 3.85 -1.75
C GLN A 219 -21.24 4.74 -2.88
N VAL A 220 -21.71 4.15 -3.98
CA VAL A 220 -22.29 4.90 -5.10
C VAL A 220 -23.52 5.67 -4.62
N LYS A 221 -24.42 5.04 -3.85
CA LYS A 221 -25.61 5.69 -3.29
C LYS A 221 -25.22 6.87 -2.36
N PHE A 222 -24.23 6.66 -1.49
CA PHE A 222 -23.75 7.71 -0.60
C PHE A 222 -23.17 8.89 -1.38
N LEU A 223 -22.29 8.64 -2.36
CA LEU A 223 -21.72 9.70 -3.20
C LEU A 223 -22.78 10.44 -4.01
N ALA A 224 -23.74 9.73 -4.59
CA ALA A 224 -24.82 10.34 -5.34
C ALA A 224 -25.76 11.20 -4.46
N SER A 225 -25.88 10.91 -3.17
CA SER A 225 -26.66 11.73 -2.23
C SER A 225 -25.92 12.95 -1.70
N ALA A 226 -24.60 13.01 -1.90
CA ALA A 226 -23.74 14.12 -1.46
C ALA A 226 -23.47 15.17 -2.57
N LEU A 227 -23.92 14.87 -3.81
CA LEU A 227 -23.88 15.79 -4.96
C LEU A 227 -25.18 16.56 -5.11
#